data_5428aee33da3431d3a234ec85595da52
#
_entry.id   5428aee33da3431d3a234ec85595da52
#
_cell.length_a   1.000
_cell.length_b   1.000
_cell.length_c   1.000
_cell.angle_alpha   90.00
_cell.angle_beta   90.00
_cell.angle_gamma   90.00
#
_symmetry.space_group_name_H-M   'P 1'
#
loop_
_entity.id
_entity.type
_entity.pdbx_description
1 polymer ?
#
loop_
_entity_poly.entity_id
_entity_poly.type
_entity_poly.pdbx_seq_one_letter_code
_entity_poly.pdbx_strand_id
1 'polypeptide(L)'
;MFNKIAIVADHRGEDFKIVVADALKKINIDYVLPTYDTGAENDYPDVVKSVYKLYKQGKVDGLILLCGTGVGMMIGANKCKGIRCVWANTPDVAALGRIHEDCNALALGVNYLDNNSGYKVSLSKQKIQKIVQTFVTTAFAGGRHARRVEKLNNL
;
A
#
# COMPACT_ATOMS: atom_id res chain seq x y z
N MET A 1 -12.93 -8.72 2.33
CA MET A 1 -12.62 -8.27 0.96
C MET A 1 -12.71 -6.76 0.96
N PHE A 2 -11.86 -6.05 0.23
CA PHE A 2 -11.90 -4.57 0.19
C PHE A 2 -13.09 -4.08 -0.62
N ASN A 3 -13.76 -3.03 -0.13
CA ASN A 3 -14.84 -2.35 -0.86
C ASN A 3 -14.28 -1.17 -1.67
N LYS A 4 -13.36 -0.40 -1.07
CA LYS A 4 -12.81 0.78 -1.71
C LYS A 4 -11.37 1.06 -1.28
N ILE A 5 -10.49 1.25 -2.23
CA ILE A 5 -9.05 1.44 -2.01
C ILE A 5 -8.64 2.88 -2.37
N ALA A 6 -7.83 3.51 -1.52
CA ALA A 6 -7.11 4.71 -1.92
C ALA A 6 -5.74 4.36 -2.48
N ILE A 7 -5.42 4.93 -3.64
CA ILE A 7 -4.10 4.83 -4.29
C ILE A 7 -3.41 6.17 -4.14
N VAL A 8 -2.27 6.20 -3.46
CA VAL A 8 -1.46 7.41 -3.28
C VAL A 8 0.00 7.16 -3.61
N ALA A 9 0.70 8.21 -3.97
CA ALA A 9 2.11 8.16 -4.29
C ALA A 9 2.83 9.43 -3.83
N ASP A 10 4.12 9.32 -3.52
CA ASP A 10 5.01 10.48 -3.53
C ASP A 10 5.40 10.84 -4.98
N HIS A 11 6.24 11.86 -5.16
CA HIS A 11 6.71 12.31 -6.47
C HIS A 11 7.35 11.19 -7.33
N ARG A 12 7.91 10.13 -6.73
CA ARG A 12 8.57 9.02 -7.45
C ARG A 12 7.60 7.92 -7.88
N GLY A 13 6.48 7.81 -7.20
CA GLY A 13 5.47 6.78 -7.47
C GLY A 13 4.32 7.26 -8.36
N GLU A 14 4.24 8.54 -8.66
CA GLU A 14 3.06 9.18 -9.29
C GLU A 14 2.64 8.51 -10.60
N ASP A 15 3.59 8.26 -11.50
CA ASP A 15 3.32 7.65 -12.81
C ASP A 15 2.80 6.20 -12.72
N PHE A 16 2.96 5.56 -11.56
CA PHE A 16 2.54 4.18 -11.36
C PHE A 16 1.13 4.06 -10.77
N LYS A 17 0.49 5.13 -10.36
CA LYS A 17 -0.90 5.12 -9.87
C LYS A 17 -1.86 4.55 -10.92
N ILE A 18 -1.66 4.87 -12.19
CA ILE A 18 -2.49 4.35 -13.28
C ILE A 18 -2.34 2.84 -13.45
N VAL A 19 -1.14 2.29 -13.24
CA VAL A 19 -0.88 0.85 -13.33
C VAL A 19 -1.65 0.10 -12.24
N VAL A 20 -1.70 0.67 -11.03
CA VAL A 20 -2.47 0.14 -9.90
C VAL A 20 -3.97 0.27 -10.15
N ALA A 21 -4.42 1.43 -10.63
CA ALA A 21 -5.82 1.66 -10.97
C ALA A 21 -6.33 0.66 -12.02
N ASP A 22 -5.54 0.39 -13.06
CA ASP A 22 -5.87 -0.60 -14.08
C ASP A 22 -5.94 -2.02 -13.52
N ALA A 23 -5.06 -2.35 -12.55
CA ALA A 23 -5.12 -3.65 -11.88
C ALA A 23 -6.43 -3.83 -11.09
N LEU A 24 -6.89 -2.79 -10.38
CA LEU A 24 -8.14 -2.81 -9.62
C LEU A 24 -9.37 -2.84 -10.51
N LYS A 25 -9.38 -2.06 -11.61
CA LYS A 25 -10.45 -2.09 -12.62
C LYS A 25 -10.68 -3.49 -13.18
N LYS A 26 -9.60 -4.22 -13.51
CA LYS A 26 -9.69 -5.58 -14.08
C LYS A 26 -10.38 -6.58 -13.17
N ILE A 27 -10.47 -6.31 -11.88
CA ILE A 27 -11.07 -7.19 -10.87
C ILE A 27 -12.26 -6.54 -10.16
N ASN A 28 -12.79 -5.44 -10.72
CA ASN A 28 -13.97 -4.72 -10.25
C ASN A 28 -13.88 -4.26 -8.78
N ILE A 29 -12.73 -3.77 -8.35
CA ILE A 29 -12.54 -3.14 -7.04
C ILE A 29 -12.60 -1.62 -7.19
N ASP A 30 -13.45 -0.97 -6.41
CA ASP A 30 -13.57 0.48 -6.38
C ASP A 30 -12.31 1.12 -5.80
N TYR A 31 -11.92 2.26 -6.37
CA TYR A 31 -10.77 3.01 -5.89
C TYR A 31 -10.97 4.52 -5.99
N VAL A 32 -10.13 5.25 -5.26
CA VAL A 32 -9.99 6.70 -5.37
C VAL A 32 -8.52 7.07 -5.56
N LEU A 33 -8.30 8.13 -6.32
CA LEU A 33 -7.01 8.81 -6.49
C LEU A 33 -7.13 10.16 -5.76
N PRO A 34 -6.96 10.22 -4.44
CA PRO A 34 -7.15 11.45 -3.72
C PRO A 34 -6.08 12.48 -4.14
N THR A 35 -6.49 13.73 -4.25
CA THR A 35 -5.58 14.86 -4.31
C THR A 35 -5.18 15.25 -2.90
N TYR A 36 -3.94 15.58 -2.71
CA TYR A 36 -3.40 16.04 -1.42
C TYR A 36 -2.48 17.23 -1.66
N ASP A 37 -2.61 18.23 -0.81
CA ASP A 37 -1.69 19.35 -0.76
C ASP A 37 -0.63 19.04 0.30
N THR A 38 0.53 18.62 -0.15
CA THR A 38 1.67 18.26 0.70
C THR A 38 2.85 19.22 0.49
N GLY A 39 2.60 20.35 -0.18
CA GLY A 39 3.64 21.29 -0.62
C GLY A 39 4.37 20.82 -1.87
N ALA A 40 5.38 21.57 -2.27
CA ALA A 40 6.08 21.36 -3.56
C ALA A 40 6.85 20.03 -3.63
N GLU A 41 7.23 19.45 -2.50
CA GLU A 41 8.10 18.26 -2.46
C GLU A 41 7.34 16.94 -2.33
N ASN A 42 6.05 16.96 -1.97
CA ASN A 42 5.22 15.75 -1.83
C ASN A 42 5.90 14.66 -0.97
N ASP A 43 6.36 15.03 0.20
CA ASP A 43 7.04 14.11 1.11
C ASP A 43 6.13 12.96 1.53
N TYR A 44 6.64 11.74 1.48
CA TYR A 44 5.86 10.53 1.78
C TYR A 44 5.16 10.55 3.14
N PRO A 45 5.67 11.16 4.24
CA PRO A 45 4.94 11.22 5.50
C PRO A 45 3.65 12.04 5.42
N ASP A 46 3.67 13.15 4.66
CA ASP A 46 2.50 14.00 4.47
C ASP A 46 1.46 13.33 3.58
N VAL A 47 1.90 12.62 2.55
CA VAL A 47 1.03 11.77 1.72
C VAL A 47 0.33 10.72 2.58
N VAL A 48 1.07 10.00 3.43
CA VAL A 48 0.50 9.01 4.36
C VAL A 48 -0.50 9.65 5.31
N LYS A 49 -0.17 10.80 5.90
CA LYS A 49 -1.06 11.53 6.80
C LYS A 49 -2.37 11.94 6.13
N SER A 50 -2.29 12.37 4.87
CA SER A 50 -3.48 12.79 4.11
C SER A 50 -4.41 11.61 3.81
N VAL A 51 -3.89 10.48 3.35
CA VAL A 51 -4.71 9.30 3.04
C VAL A 51 -5.24 8.61 4.29
N TYR A 52 -4.50 8.67 5.40
CA TYR A 52 -4.96 8.16 6.69
C TYR A 52 -6.24 8.86 7.18
N LYS A 53 -6.42 10.16 6.86
CA LYS A 53 -7.68 10.87 7.16
C LYS A 53 -8.88 10.22 6.46
N LEU A 54 -8.72 9.80 5.19
CA LEU A 54 -9.79 9.12 4.45
C LEU A 54 -10.13 7.75 5.07
N TYR A 55 -9.10 7.00 5.46
CA TYR A 55 -9.27 5.73 6.16
C TYR A 55 -10.00 5.92 7.51
N LYS A 56 -9.58 6.87 8.31
CA LYS A 56 -10.25 7.20 9.61
C LYS A 56 -11.71 7.62 9.45
N GLN A 57 -12.06 8.23 8.33
CA GLN A 57 -13.43 8.63 8.00
C GLN A 57 -14.29 7.48 7.44
N GLY A 58 -13.72 6.28 7.29
CA GLY A 58 -14.41 5.14 6.68
C GLY A 58 -14.70 5.32 5.18
N LYS A 59 -14.05 6.28 4.53
CA LYS A 59 -14.22 6.52 3.08
C LYS A 59 -13.53 5.49 2.21
N VAL A 60 -12.54 4.82 2.76
CA VAL A 60 -11.79 3.72 2.16
C VAL A 60 -11.46 2.69 3.25
N ASP A 61 -11.33 1.43 2.87
CA ASP A 61 -10.99 0.31 3.76
C ASP A 61 -9.64 -0.34 3.42
N GLY A 62 -9.00 0.10 2.33
CA GLY A 62 -7.67 -0.33 1.94
C GLY A 62 -6.82 0.81 1.37
N LEU A 63 -5.49 0.67 1.51
CA LEU A 63 -4.52 1.65 1.01
C LEU A 63 -3.50 0.97 0.11
N ILE A 64 -3.16 1.59 -1.02
CA ILE A 64 -1.99 1.23 -1.84
C ILE A 64 -1.10 2.46 -1.95
N LEU A 65 0.13 2.32 -1.46
CA LEU A 65 1.07 3.39 -1.21
C LEU A 65 2.32 3.20 -2.08
N LEU A 66 2.61 4.14 -2.94
CA LEU A 66 3.70 4.06 -3.92
C LEU A 66 4.78 5.09 -3.61
N CYS A 67 6.03 4.66 -3.61
CA CYS A 67 7.18 5.57 -3.62
C CYS A 67 8.38 4.90 -4.30
N GLY A 68 9.52 5.55 -4.33
CA GLY A 68 10.72 5.00 -4.95
C GLY A 68 11.05 3.60 -4.43
N THR A 69 11.25 3.45 -3.12
CA THR A 69 11.61 2.18 -2.48
C THR A 69 10.45 1.43 -1.84
N GLY A 70 9.36 2.10 -1.51
CA GLY A 70 8.23 1.57 -0.72
C GLY A 70 8.46 1.58 0.80
N VAL A 71 9.70 1.67 1.24
CA VAL A 71 10.07 1.52 2.67
C VAL A 71 9.54 2.68 3.52
N GLY A 72 9.73 3.92 3.06
CA GLY A 72 9.25 5.10 3.79
C GLY A 72 7.73 5.11 3.94
N MET A 73 7.00 4.79 2.88
CA MET A 73 5.53 4.65 2.90
C MET A 73 5.09 3.57 3.90
N MET A 74 5.76 2.40 3.90
CA MET A 74 5.46 1.33 4.85
C MET A 74 5.66 1.78 6.31
N ILE A 75 6.80 2.40 6.61
CA ILE A 75 7.10 2.88 7.97
C ILE A 75 6.06 3.92 8.41
N GLY A 76 5.79 4.91 7.56
CA GLY A 76 4.81 5.96 7.85
C GLY A 76 3.41 5.39 8.08
N ALA A 77 2.96 4.49 7.23
CA ALA A 77 1.64 3.87 7.35
C ALA A 77 1.50 3.06 8.63
N ASN A 78 2.52 2.28 9.02
CA ASN A 78 2.48 1.47 10.24
C ASN A 78 2.55 2.30 11.54
N LYS A 79 2.86 3.60 11.47
CA LYS A 79 2.72 4.53 12.61
C LYS A 79 1.28 5.04 12.79
N CYS A 80 0.40 4.77 11.83
CA CYS A 80 -1.00 5.17 11.87
C CYS A 80 -1.84 4.08 12.55
N LYS A 81 -2.56 4.45 13.61
CA LYS A 81 -3.38 3.51 14.39
C LYS A 81 -4.39 2.77 13.50
N GLY A 82 -4.40 1.43 13.58
CA GLY A 82 -5.30 0.58 12.83
C GLY A 82 -4.80 0.24 11.41
N ILE A 83 -3.68 0.81 10.96
CA ILE A 83 -3.03 0.42 9.71
C ILE A 83 -2.04 -0.72 9.98
N ARG A 84 -2.13 -1.75 9.17
CA ARG A 84 -1.17 -2.86 9.07
C ARG A 84 -0.70 -2.91 7.63
N CYS A 85 0.46 -2.29 7.39
CA CYS A 85 1.02 -2.12 6.06
C CYS A 85 2.10 -3.18 5.80
N VAL A 86 1.92 -3.96 4.74
CA VAL A 86 2.96 -4.85 4.21
C VAL A 86 3.71 -4.15 3.09
N TRP A 87 5.03 -4.23 3.10
CA TRP A 87 5.87 -3.94 1.94
C TRP A 87 6.04 -5.20 1.12
N ALA A 88 5.65 -5.19 -0.14
CA ALA A 88 5.71 -6.36 -0.98
C ALA A 88 6.43 -6.07 -2.31
N ASN A 89 7.41 -6.92 -2.63
CA ASN A 89 8.09 -6.96 -3.91
C ASN A 89 7.76 -8.23 -4.71
N THR A 90 6.94 -9.11 -4.15
CA THR A 90 6.41 -10.30 -4.80
C THR A 90 4.93 -10.50 -4.44
N PRO A 91 4.15 -11.22 -5.28
CA PRO A 91 2.78 -11.60 -4.94
C PRO A 91 2.68 -12.43 -3.66
N ASP A 92 3.66 -13.30 -3.39
CA ASP A 92 3.65 -14.16 -2.22
C ASP A 92 3.75 -13.36 -0.91
N VAL A 93 4.61 -12.33 -0.86
CA VAL A 93 4.71 -11.45 0.32
C VAL A 93 3.40 -10.69 0.53
N ALA A 94 2.76 -10.22 -0.55
CA ALA A 94 1.45 -9.56 -0.47
C ALA A 94 0.36 -10.52 0.05
N ALA A 95 0.34 -11.77 -0.44
CA ALA A 95 -0.58 -12.80 0.03
C ALA A 95 -0.37 -13.13 1.52
N LEU A 96 0.88 -13.33 1.95
CA LEU A 96 1.19 -13.64 3.34
C LEU A 96 0.80 -12.51 4.29
N GLY A 97 1.04 -11.25 3.89
CA GLY A 97 0.56 -10.09 4.65
C GLY A 97 -0.95 -10.10 4.87
N ARG A 98 -1.72 -10.51 3.86
CA ARG A 98 -3.17 -10.67 3.98
C ARG A 98 -3.54 -11.88 4.83
N ILE A 99 -2.98 -13.04 4.53
CA ILE A 99 -3.33 -14.32 5.18
C ILE A 99 -3.05 -14.27 6.68
N HIS A 100 -1.90 -13.74 7.09
CA HIS A 100 -1.42 -13.82 8.46
C HIS A 100 -1.75 -12.58 9.29
N GLU A 101 -1.56 -11.39 8.73
CA GLU A 101 -1.58 -10.13 9.48
C GLU A 101 -2.81 -9.27 9.15
N ASP A 102 -3.70 -9.77 8.28
CA ASP A 102 -4.85 -9.00 7.79
C ASP A 102 -4.44 -7.57 7.38
N CYS A 103 -3.33 -7.46 6.64
CA CYS A 103 -2.83 -6.16 6.21
C CYS A 103 -3.90 -5.42 5.41
N ASN A 104 -4.19 -4.19 5.80
CA ASN A 104 -5.13 -3.30 5.13
C ASN A 104 -4.44 -2.20 4.30
N ALA A 105 -3.11 -2.23 4.27
CA ALA A 105 -2.29 -1.35 3.44
C ALA A 105 -1.16 -2.14 2.77
N LEU A 106 -0.86 -1.77 1.52
CA LEU A 106 0.22 -2.31 0.71
C LEU A 106 1.15 -1.18 0.29
N ALA A 107 2.44 -1.28 0.62
CA ALA A 107 3.46 -0.37 0.14
C ALA A 107 4.30 -1.02 -0.97
N LEU A 108 4.52 -0.30 -2.07
CA LEU A 108 5.28 -0.73 -3.22
C LEU A 108 6.44 0.21 -3.52
N GLY A 109 7.64 -0.36 -3.67
CA GLY A 109 8.76 0.32 -4.28
C GLY A 109 8.71 0.13 -5.80
N VAL A 110 8.55 1.23 -6.54
CA VAL A 110 8.24 1.12 -7.97
C VAL A 110 9.44 1.41 -8.87
N ASN A 111 10.25 2.41 -8.53
CA ASN A 111 11.43 2.78 -9.31
C ASN A 111 12.36 3.68 -8.49
N TYR A 112 13.51 3.15 -8.10
CA TYR A 112 14.55 3.89 -7.39
C TYR A 112 15.94 3.36 -7.74
N LEU A 113 16.87 4.26 -7.98
CA LEU A 113 18.29 3.99 -8.10
C LEU A 113 19.05 4.97 -7.21
N ASP A 114 19.80 4.44 -6.26
CA ASP A 114 20.75 5.22 -5.49
C ASP A 114 22.07 5.30 -6.27
N ASN A 115 22.38 6.49 -6.77
CA ASN A 115 23.56 6.71 -7.61
C ASN A 115 24.88 6.57 -6.84
N ASN A 116 24.86 6.68 -5.52
CA ASN A 116 26.08 6.58 -4.68
C ASN A 116 26.41 5.12 -4.35
N SER A 117 25.39 4.33 -3.96
CA SER A 117 25.56 2.94 -3.55
C SER A 117 25.31 1.93 -4.67
N GLY A 118 24.64 2.34 -5.74
CA GLY A 118 24.19 1.47 -6.82
C GLY A 118 22.99 0.58 -6.46
N TYR A 119 22.42 0.69 -5.25
CA TYR A 119 21.24 -0.07 -4.88
C TYR A 119 20.01 0.38 -5.71
N LYS A 120 19.25 -0.61 -6.16
CA LYS A 120 18.12 -0.40 -7.07
C LYS A 120 16.87 -1.14 -6.62
N VAL A 121 15.73 -0.47 -6.72
CA VAL A 121 14.39 -1.06 -6.67
C VAL A 121 13.70 -0.79 -8.00
N SER A 122 13.19 -1.83 -8.64
CA SER A 122 12.43 -1.68 -9.89
C SER A 122 11.44 -2.83 -10.03
N LEU A 123 10.16 -2.50 -10.21
CA LEU A 123 9.11 -3.46 -10.49
C LEU A 123 8.55 -3.19 -11.89
N SER A 124 8.40 -4.25 -12.69
CA SER A 124 7.68 -4.12 -13.96
C SER A 124 6.20 -3.83 -13.71
N LYS A 125 5.53 -3.19 -14.68
CA LYS A 125 4.09 -2.92 -14.62
C LYS A 125 3.27 -4.19 -14.37
N GLN A 126 3.62 -5.29 -15.04
CA GLN A 126 2.97 -6.60 -14.90
C GLN A 126 3.14 -7.15 -13.47
N LYS A 127 4.33 -7.00 -12.90
CA LYS A 127 4.61 -7.45 -11.53
C LYS A 127 3.82 -6.63 -10.50
N ILE A 128 3.75 -5.30 -10.67
CA ILE A 128 2.93 -4.42 -9.85
C ILE A 128 1.45 -4.86 -9.90
N GLN A 129 0.90 -5.05 -11.10
CA GLN A 129 -0.48 -5.49 -11.27
C GLN A 129 -0.74 -6.83 -10.56
N LYS A 130 0.17 -7.80 -10.69
CA LYS A 130 0.03 -9.11 -10.04
C LYS A 130 0.08 -9.00 -8.50
N ILE A 131 1.01 -8.21 -7.95
CA ILE A 131 1.11 -7.97 -6.50
C ILE A 131 -0.19 -7.33 -5.97
N VAL A 132 -0.68 -6.29 -6.64
CA VAL A 132 -1.91 -5.58 -6.26
C VAL A 132 -3.12 -6.51 -6.28
N GLN A 133 -3.32 -7.24 -7.38
CA GLN A 133 -4.43 -8.19 -7.50
C GLN A 133 -4.36 -9.26 -6.43
N THR A 134 -3.18 -9.83 -6.19
CA THR A 134 -2.99 -10.83 -5.13
C THR A 134 -3.34 -10.24 -3.75
N PHE A 135 -2.85 -9.04 -3.44
CA PHE A 135 -3.15 -8.39 -2.16
C PHE A 135 -4.66 -8.22 -1.94
N VAL A 136 -5.38 -7.68 -2.91
CA VAL A 136 -6.79 -7.33 -2.71
C VAL A 136 -7.75 -8.53 -2.77
N THR A 137 -7.35 -9.61 -3.46
CA THR A 137 -8.18 -10.83 -3.58
C THR A 137 -7.89 -11.89 -2.52
N THR A 138 -6.77 -11.77 -1.78
CA THR A 138 -6.43 -12.73 -0.74
C THR A 138 -7.19 -12.46 0.55
N ALA A 139 -7.90 -13.46 1.05
CA ALA A 139 -8.65 -13.38 2.30
C ALA A 139 -7.74 -13.57 3.53
N PHE A 140 -8.15 -12.98 4.65
CA PHE A 140 -7.54 -13.25 5.95
C PHE A 140 -7.89 -14.66 6.42
N ALA A 141 -6.90 -15.40 6.92
CA ALA A 141 -7.13 -16.78 7.37
C ALA A 141 -7.83 -16.89 8.75
N GLY A 142 -7.83 -15.81 9.53
CA GLY A 142 -8.44 -15.85 10.86
C GLY A 142 -7.74 -16.81 11.83
N GLY A 143 -8.51 -17.53 12.65
CA GLY A 143 -8.02 -18.54 13.56
C GLY A 143 -6.91 -18.03 14.50
N ARG A 144 -5.78 -18.75 14.56
CA ARG A 144 -4.62 -18.36 15.39
C ARG A 144 -4.04 -16.97 15.04
N HIS A 145 -4.24 -16.51 13.80
CA HIS A 145 -3.75 -15.22 13.34
C HIS A 145 -4.59 -14.06 13.90
N ALA A 146 -5.90 -14.25 14.06
CA ALA A 146 -6.80 -13.22 14.60
C ALA A 146 -6.35 -12.72 15.98
N ARG A 147 -5.96 -13.64 16.88
CA ARG A 147 -5.42 -13.27 18.20
C ARG A 147 -4.15 -12.42 18.13
N ARG A 148 -3.29 -12.65 17.12
CA ARG A 148 -2.06 -11.89 16.92
C ARG A 148 -2.36 -10.50 16.36
N VAL A 149 -3.26 -10.42 15.40
CA VAL A 149 -3.73 -9.15 14.82
C VAL A 149 -4.39 -8.28 15.91
N GLU A 150 -5.18 -8.87 16.79
CA GLU A 150 -5.76 -8.15 17.93
C GLU A 150 -4.67 -7.54 18.85
N LYS A 151 -3.62 -8.29 19.13
CA LYS A 151 -2.48 -7.78 19.92
C LYS A 151 -1.75 -6.64 19.20
N LEU A 152 -1.54 -6.75 17.88
CA LEU A 152 -0.95 -5.66 17.08
C LEU A 152 -1.79 -4.37 17.13
N ASN A 153 -3.11 -4.49 17.13
CA ASN A 153 -4.01 -3.33 17.19
C ASN A 153 -3.97 -2.59 18.53
N ASN A 154 -3.43 -3.23 19.58
CA ASN A 154 -3.33 -2.70 20.93
C ASN A 154 -1.90 -2.23 21.30
N LEU A 155 -0.95 -2.25 20.36
CA LEU A 155 0.36 -1.62 20.54
C LEU A 155 0.27 -0.12 20.33
#